data_de03f3bb4cf76b3a096cf749f9444c04
#
_entry.id   de03f3bb4cf76b3a096cf749f9444c04
#
_cell.length_a   1.000
_cell.length_b   1.000
_cell.length_c   1.000
_cell.angle_alpha   90.00
_cell.angle_beta   90.00
_cell.angle_gamma   90.00
#
_symmetry.space_group_name_H-M   'P 1'
#
loop_
_entity.id
_entity.type
_entity.pdbx_description
1 polymer ?
#
loop_
_entity_poly.entity_id
_entity_poly.type
_entity_poly.pdbx_seq_one_letter_code
_entity_poly.pdbx_strand_id
1 'polypeptide(L)'
;MGRAAALLGVLGALALYGAFHDRLWDASTWWEVAFIACVLMPMSFAVDWLLLPMRTARRLLPAALALAVLTMLFHFAGWTTPENLAKLCAVTLFGFCFLGYFETVSWVVLVALIIPWVDAFSVFSHRGPTHKIVANHQYVLTVLSYAFPLTGENNAAYLGVPDLLFFALFLAAAARFELRVGWTWVALVASFGVTIALTVELELAGLPALPLLSVGFLAPNADLLWAKVRAAPHGDARS
;
A
#
# COMPACT_ATOMS: atom_id res chain seq x y z
N MET A 1 -4.44 1.40 -25.40
CA MET A 1 -4.33 2.86 -25.18
C MET A 1 -5.05 3.34 -23.91
N GLY A 2 -6.23 2.83 -23.58
CA GLY A 2 -7.01 3.34 -22.44
C GLY A 2 -6.35 3.28 -21.04
N ARG A 3 -5.66 2.17 -20.67
CA ARG A 3 -5.05 2.04 -19.33
C ARG A 3 -3.87 2.98 -19.08
N ALA A 4 -3.02 3.20 -20.09
CA ALA A 4 -1.90 4.14 -19.96
C ALA A 4 -2.41 5.59 -19.81
N ALA A 5 -3.42 5.96 -20.57
CA ALA A 5 -4.06 7.28 -20.45
C ALA A 5 -4.74 7.44 -19.07
N ALA A 6 -5.42 6.39 -18.57
CA ALA A 6 -6.00 6.40 -17.23
C ALA A 6 -4.92 6.53 -16.13
N LEU A 7 -3.81 5.81 -16.23
CA LEU A 7 -2.69 5.92 -15.31
C LEU A 7 -2.11 7.34 -15.29
N LEU A 8 -1.85 7.91 -16.46
CA LEU A 8 -1.37 9.30 -16.56
C LEU A 8 -2.38 10.30 -16.01
N GLY A 9 -3.67 10.08 -16.24
CA GLY A 9 -4.74 10.91 -15.68
C GLY A 9 -4.79 10.85 -14.14
N VAL A 10 -4.70 9.66 -13.55
CA VAL A 10 -4.68 9.49 -12.09
C VAL A 10 -3.42 10.12 -11.48
N LEU A 11 -2.24 9.82 -12.05
CA LEU A 11 -0.99 10.42 -11.58
C LEU A 11 -1.00 11.94 -11.74
N GLY A 12 -1.54 12.46 -12.85
CA GLY A 12 -1.70 13.90 -13.08
C GLY A 12 -2.63 14.57 -12.06
N ALA A 13 -3.75 13.92 -11.72
CA ALA A 13 -4.69 14.42 -10.72
C ALA A 13 -4.07 14.41 -9.31
N LEU A 14 -3.35 13.34 -8.94
CA LEU A 14 -2.61 13.28 -7.67
C LEU A 14 -1.49 14.32 -7.62
N ALA A 15 -0.77 14.53 -8.73
CA ALA A 15 0.25 15.57 -8.84
C ALA A 15 -0.34 16.97 -8.70
N LEU A 16 -1.47 17.22 -9.35
CA LEU A 16 -2.17 18.51 -9.27
C LEU A 16 -2.63 18.78 -7.83
N TYR A 17 -3.26 17.79 -7.20
CA TYR A 17 -3.65 17.91 -5.79
C TYR A 17 -2.43 18.17 -4.91
N GLY A 18 -1.37 17.37 -5.00
CA GLY A 18 -0.15 17.53 -4.21
C GLY A 18 0.58 18.85 -4.43
N ALA A 19 0.41 19.51 -5.58
CA ALA A 19 0.98 20.81 -5.87
C ALA A 19 0.15 22.00 -5.38
N PHE A 20 -1.13 21.81 -5.10
CA PHE A 20 -2.06 22.90 -4.78
C PHE A 20 -2.85 22.69 -3.49
N HIS A 21 -2.64 21.60 -2.73
CA HIS A 21 -3.40 21.27 -1.51
C HIS A 21 -3.32 22.39 -0.45
N ASP A 22 -2.19 23.05 -0.34
CA ASP A 22 -1.92 24.16 0.60
C ASP A 22 -2.72 25.43 0.30
N ARG A 23 -3.22 25.58 -0.94
CA ARG A 23 -4.05 26.73 -1.38
C ARG A 23 -5.55 26.49 -1.22
N LEU A 24 -5.94 25.31 -0.80
CA LEU A 24 -7.33 24.96 -0.55
C LEU A 24 -7.75 25.51 0.83
N TRP A 25 -9.03 25.36 1.17
CA TRP A 25 -9.54 25.78 2.48
C TRP A 25 -9.05 24.83 3.57
N ASP A 26 -8.89 25.38 4.76
CA ASP A 26 -8.66 24.61 5.97
C ASP A 26 -9.91 23.77 6.29
N ALA A 27 -9.74 22.45 6.37
CA ALA A 27 -10.83 21.50 6.53
C ALA A 27 -10.87 20.92 7.94
N SER A 28 -12.05 20.48 8.38
CA SER A 28 -12.17 19.78 9.66
C SER A 28 -11.52 18.39 9.58
N THR A 29 -11.00 17.88 10.71
CA THR A 29 -10.35 16.57 10.81
C THR A 29 -11.17 15.42 10.20
N TRP A 30 -12.47 15.37 10.47
CA TRP A 30 -13.32 14.31 9.91
C TRP A 30 -13.61 14.46 8.42
N TRP A 31 -13.62 15.68 7.92
CA TRP A 31 -13.66 15.91 6.47
C TRP A 31 -12.37 15.40 5.80
N GLU A 32 -11.20 15.67 6.39
CA GLU A 32 -9.91 15.17 5.91
C GLU A 32 -9.87 13.63 5.92
N VAL A 33 -10.31 13.00 7.00
CA VAL A 33 -10.41 11.54 7.08
C VAL A 33 -11.29 10.98 5.95
N ALA A 34 -12.46 11.56 5.75
CA ALA A 34 -13.39 11.12 4.71
C ALA A 34 -12.81 11.36 3.30
N PHE A 35 -12.15 12.50 3.07
CA PHE A 35 -11.55 12.84 1.78
C PHE A 35 -10.37 11.92 1.47
N ILE A 36 -9.47 11.68 2.43
CA ILE A 36 -8.37 10.74 2.26
C ILE A 36 -8.90 9.33 2.01
N ALA A 37 -9.83 8.83 2.83
CA ALA A 37 -10.33 7.46 2.73
C ALA A 37 -11.15 7.21 1.46
N CYS A 38 -11.97 8.20 1.03
CA CYS A 38 -12.90 8.01 -0.09
C CYS A 38 -12.41 8.56 -1.44
N VAL A 39 -11.38 9.42 -1.44
CA VAL A 39 -10.86 10.04 -2.67
C VAL A 39 -9.38 9.75 -2.87
N LEU A 40 -8.51 10.19 -1.96
CA LEU A 40 -7.07 10.10 -2.19
C LEU A 40 -6.55 8.66 -2.14
N MET A 41 -7.01 7.84 -1.19
CA MET A 41 -6.61 6.42 -1.13
C MET A 41 -7.11 5.64 -2.35
N PRO A 42 -8.40 5.67 -2.74
CA PRO A 42 -8.84 5.02 -3.98
C PRO A 42 -8.07 5.49 -5.21
N MET A 43 -7.77 6.78 -5.35
CA MET A 43 -6.99 7.31 -6.46
C MET A 43 -5.54 6.78 -6.43
N SER A 44 -4.88 6.80 -5.28
CA SER A 44 -3.52 6.29 -5.13
C SER A 44 -3.47 4.79 -5.44
N PHE A 45 -4.36 4.00 -4.88
CA PHE A 45 -4.41 2.55 -5.10
C PHE A 45 -5.02 2.14 -6.46
N ALA A 46 -5.64 3.08 -7.21
CA ALA A 46 -5.95 2.86 -8.62
C ALA A 46 -4.68 2.73 -9.46
N VAL A 47 -3.54 3.30 -9.03
CA VAL A 47 -2.24 3.11 -9.67
C VAL A 47 -1.85 1.63 -9.65
N ASP A 48 -1.99 0.94 -8.51
CA ASP A 48 -1.74 -0.50 -8.38
C ASP A 48 -2.62 -1.31 -9.34
N TRP A 49 -3.91 -0.98 -9.40
CA TRP A 49 -4.87 -1.63 -10.31
C TRP A 49 -4.49 -1.43 -11.78
N LEU A 50 -4.09 -0.23 -12.15
CA LEU A 50 -3.72 0.11 -13.52
C LEU A 50 -2.39 -0.52 -13.93
N LEU A 51 -1.44 -0.64 -12.99
CA LEU A 51 -0.16 -1.32 -13.20
C LEU A 51 -0.25 -2.85 -13.13
N LEU A 52 -1.35 -3.42 -12.62
CA LEU A 52 -1.52 -4.86 -12.40
C LEU A 52 -1.20 -5.76 -13.63
N PRO A 53 -1.47 -5.37 -14.89
CA PRO A 53 -1.07 -6.16 -16.06
C PRO A 53 0.45 -6.29 -16.23
N MET A 54 1.23 -5.36 -15.65
CA MET A 54 2.70 -5.39 -15.72
C MET A 54 3.32 -6.42 -14.78
N ARG A 55 2.56 -7.02 -13.86
CA ARG A 55 3.06 -7.98 -12.84
C ARG A 55 3.87 -9.16 -13.42
N THR A 56 3.68 -9.49 -14.70
CA THR A 56 4.40 -10.57 -15.40
C THR A 56 5.51 -10.07 -16.33
N ALA A 57 5.82 -8.77 -16.31
CA ALA A 57 6.80 -8.20 -17.22
C ALA A 57 8.22 -8.65 -16.83
N ARG A 58 9.02 -9.07 -17.83
CA ARG A 58 10.40 -9.54 -17.62
C ARG A 58 11.34 -8.48 -17.00
N ARG A 59 11.04 -7.19 -17.18
CA ARG A 59 11.86 -6.06 -16.70
C ARG A 59 11.26 -5.37 -15.48
N LEU A 60 10.45 -6.08 -14.70
CA LEU A 60 9.75 -5.51 -13.55
C LEU A 60 10.74 -5.00 -12.48
N LEU A 61 11.71 -5.83 -12.08
CA LEU A 61 12.72 -5.45 -11.08
C LEU A 61 13.59 -4.26 -11.53
N PRO A 62 14.20 -4.25 -12.75
CA PRO A 62 14.91 -3.06 -13.20
C PRO A 62 14.05 -1.80 -13.25
N ALA A 63 12.77 -1.91 -13.62
CA ALA A 63 11.85 -0.76 -13.61
C ALA A 63 11.57 -0.26 -12.17
N ALA A 64 11.35 -1.17 -11.22
CA ALA A 64 11.19 -0.84 -9.81
C ALA A 64 12.43 -0.14 -9.23
N LEU A 65 13.63 -0.66 -9.54
CA LEU A 65 14.90 -0.05 -9.12
C LEU A 65 15.11 1.33 -9.76
N ALA A 66 14.81 1.50 -11.05
CA ALA A 66 14.92 2.79 -11.71
C ALA A 66 13.98 3.84 -11.07
N LEU A 67 12.74 3.46 -10.73
CA LEU A 67 11.81 4.33 -10.02
C LEU A 67 12.27 4.62 -8.57
N ALA A 68 12.88 3.65 -7.89
CA ALA A 68 13.45 3.88 -6.56
C ALA A 68 14.62 4.88 -6.61
N VAL A 69 15.49 4.77 -7.61
CA VAL A 69 16.56 5.76 -7.85
C VAL A 69 15.96 7.13 -8.17
N LEU A 70 14.92 7.18 -9.01
CA LEU A 70 14.23 8.42 -9.34
C LEU A 70 13.58 9.07 -8.09
N THR A 71 13.00 8.26 -7.20
CA THR A 71 12.48 8.71 -5.89
C THR A 71 13.57 9.40 -5.09
N MET A 72 14.76 8.78 -5.00
CA MET A 72 15.91 9.38 -4.29
C MET A 72 16.38 10.68 -4.94
N LEU A 73 16.43 10.73 -6.28
CA LEU A 73 16.80 11.97 -6.99
C LEU A 73 15.82 13.11 -6.71
N PHE A 74 14.51 12.83 -6.71
CA PHE A 74 13.50 13.83 -6.37
C PHE A 74 13.57 14.26 -4.91
N HIS A 75 13.87 13.32 -4.01
CA HIS A 75 14.08 13.61 -2.58
C HIS A 75 15.24 14.60 -2.39
N PHE A 76 16.41 14.35 -2.99
CA PHE A 76 17.56 15.27 -2.91
C PHE A 76 17.32 16.60 -3.63
N ALA A 77 16.44 16.62 -4.65
CA ALA A 77 16.03 17.86 -5.32
C ALA A 77 14.98 18.68 -4.51
N GLY A 78 14.44 18.12 -3.42
CA GLY A 78 13.38 18.73 -2.62
C GLY A 78 12.00 18.73 -3.32
N TRP A 79 11.79 17.85 -4.29
CA TRP A 79 10.54 17.76 -5.07
C TRP A 79 9.59 16.74 -4.46
N THR A 80 8.87 17.12 -3.42
CA THR A 80 8.04 16.23 -2.58
C THR A 80 6.93 15.50 -3.35
N THR A 81 6.18 16.19 -4.21
CA THR A 81 5.09 15.58 -4.99
C THR A 81 5.59 14.54 -6.01
N PRO A 82 6.57 14.83 -6.89
CA PRO A 82 7.16 13.84 -7.76
C PRO A 82 7.83 12.67 -7.02
N GLU A 83 8.51 12.94 -5.90
CA GLU A 83 9.07 11.90 -5.02
C GLU A 83 8.00 10.91 -4.57
N ASN A 84 6.89 11.44 -4.04
CA ASN A 84 5.80 10.64 -3.50
C ASN A 84 5.16 9.74 -4.58
N LEU A 85 4.92 10.28 -5.78
CA LEU A 85 4.36 9.51 -6.90
C LEU A 85 5.33 8.45 -7.45
N ALA A 86 6.62 8.79 -7.57
CA ALA A 86 7.64 7.84 -7.98
C ALA A 86 7.78 6.71 -6.95
N LYS A 87 7.73 7.04 -5.65
CA LYS A 87 7.73 6.09 -4.53
C LYS A 87 6.55 5.12 -4.61
N LEU A 88 5.34 5.64 -4.84
CA LEU A 88 4.14 4.81 -5.01
C LEU A 88 4.33 3.79 -6.14
N CYS A 89 4.74 4.25 -7.32
CA CYS A 89 4.99 3.36 -8.46
C CYS A 89 6.11 2.35 -8.19
N ALA A 90 7.21 2.78 -7.56
CA ALA A 90 8.33 1.91 -7.22
C ALA A 90 7.89 0.77 -6.28
N VAL A 91 7.18 1.12 -5.19
CA VAL A 91 6.73 0.16 -4.18
C VAL A 91 5.69 -0.80 -4.76
N THR A 92 4.77 -0.32 -5.60
CA THR A 92 3.83 -1.18 -6.35
C THR A 92 4.59 -2.23 -7.17
N LEU A 93 5.59 -1.83 -7.95
CA LEU A 93 6.36 -2.77 -8.76
C LEU A 93 7.20 -3.73 -7.88
N PHE A 94 7.74 -3.28 -6.74
CA PHE A 94 8.41 -4.16 -5.77
C PHE A 94 7.45 -5.19 -5.18
N GLY A 95 6.21 -4.81 -4.83
CA GLY A 95 5.18 -5.74 -4.38
C GLY A 95 4.87 -6.82 -5.42
N PHE A 96 4.80 -6.44 -6.70
CA PHE A 96 4.62 -7.39 -7.80
C PHE A 96 5.85 -8.30 -7.98
N CYS A 97 7.07 -7.77 -7.84
CA CYS A 97 8.30 -8.58 -7.85
C CYS A 97 8.31 -9.58 -6.69
N PHE A 98 7.90 -9.13 -5.51
CA PHE A 98 7.89 -9.96 -4.31
C PHE A 98 6.95 -11.15 -4.46
N LEU A 99 5.81 -10.98 -5.15
CA LEU A 99 4.91 -12.09 -5.49
C LEU A 99 5.61 -13.19 -6.30
N GLY A 100 6.66 -12.88 -7.05
CA GLY A 100 7.42 -13.87 -7.82
C GLY A 100 8.02 -14.99 -6.99
N TYR A 101 8.30 -14.74 -5.70
CA TYR A 101 8.85 -15.72 -4.77
C TYR A 101 7.80 -16.70 -4.20
N PHE A 102 6.51 -16.42 -4.39
CA PHE A 102 5.43 -17.28 -3.89
C PHE A 102 4.92 -18.21 -5.00
N GLU A 103 5.27 -19.47 -4.96
CA GLU A 103 4.85 -20.46 -5.95
C GLU A 103 3.37 -20.81 -5.84
N THR A 104 2.87 -20.89 -4.61
CA THR A 104 1.48 -21.29 -4.30
C THR A 104 0.77 -20.21 -3.49
N VAL A 105 -0.56 -20.19 -3.56
CA VAL A 105 -1.39 -19.27 -2.78
C VAL A 105 -1.24 -19.51 -1.27
N SER A 106 -0.88 -20.72 -0.85
CA SER A 106 -0.70 -21.07 0.57
C SER A 106 0.39 -20.23 1.24
N TRP A 107 1.46 -19.89 0.52
CA TRP A 107 2.50 -18.99 1.02
C TRP A 107 1.97 -17.56 1.25
N VAL A 108 1.13 -17.07 0.33
CA VAL A 108 0.53 -15.74 0.50
C VAL A 108 -0.43 -15.71 1.68
N VAL A 109 -1.23 -16.79 1.86
CA VAL A 109 -2.11 -16.93 3.03
C VAL A 109 -1.29 -16.98 4.32
N LEU A 110 -0.18 -17.72 4.35
CA LEU A 110 0.71 -17.77 5.51
C LEU A 110 1.26 -16.40 5.86
N VAL A 111 1.72 -15.65 4.86
CA VAL A 111 2.18 -14.26 5.06
C VAL A 111 1.04 -13.38 5.60
N ALA A 112 -0.15 -13.46 5.00
CA ALA A 112 -1.32 -12.70 5.46
C ALA A 112 -1.75 -13.04 6.90
N LEU A 113 -1.42 -14.22 7.40
CA LEU A 113 -1.69 -14.61 8.79
C LEU A 113 -0.58 -14.19 9.77
N ILE A 114 0.67 -14.13 9.32
CA ILE A 114 1.83 -13.82 10.19
C ILE A 114 2.08 -12.32 10.28
N ILE A 115 2.00 -11.60 9.15
CA ILE A 115 2.39 -10.20 9.08
C ILE A 115 1.61 -9.27 10.05
N PRO A 116 0.32 -9.50 10.36
CA PRO A 116 -0.41 -8.73 11.36
C PRO A 116 0.26 -8.72 12.74
N TRP A 117 0.80 -9.85 13.15
CA TRP A 117 1.47 -9.98 14.44
C TRP A 117 2.80 -9.23 14.47
N VAL A 118 3.54 -9.29 13.38
CA VAL A 118 4.82 -8.57 13.23
C VAL A 118 4.58 -7.06 13.26
N ASP A 119 3.56 -6.59 12.55
CA ASP A 119 3.21 -5.17 12.50
C ASP A 119 2.69 -4.67 13.87
N ALA A 120 1.75 -5.38 14.46
CA ALA A 120 1.23 -5.06 15.79
C ALA A 120 2.37 -5.00 16.83
N PHE A 121 3.29 -5.96 16.81
CA PHE A 121 4.46 -5.94 17.67
C PHE A 121 5.37 -4.74 17.38
N SER A 122 5.59 -4.40 16.12
CA SER A 122 6.45 -3.28 15.73
C SER A 122 5.90 -1.92 16.18
N VAL A 123 4.57 -1.75 16.15
CA VAL A 123 3.91 -0.48 16.52
C VAL A 123 3.71 -0.39 18.04
N PHE A 124 3.19 -1.44 18.69
CA PHE A 124 2.80 -1.37 20.11
C PHE A 124 3.94 -1.68 21.08
N SER A 125 5.02 -2.33 20.65
CA SER A 125 6.14 -2.59 21.53
C SER A 125 7.03 -1.36 21.69
N HIS A 126 7.33 -0.96 22.93
CA HIS A 126 8.31 0.11 23.23
C HIS A 126 9.71 -0.18 22.67
N ARG A 127 10.01 -1.45 22.35
CA ARG A 127 11.24 -1.88 21.68
C ARG A 127 11.08 -2.05 20.18
N GLY A 128 9.88 -1.84 19.64
CA GLY A 128 9.56 -2.00 18.22
C GLY A 128 10.32 -0.99 17.34
N PRO A 129 10.75 -1.40 16.14
CA PRO A 129 11.49 -0.51 15.24
C PRO A 129 10.67 0.73 14.86
N THR A 130 9.39 0.57 14.57
CA THR A 130 8.49 1.67 14.18
C THR A 130 8.34 2.69 15.32
N HIS A 131 8.14 2.23 16.55
CA HIS A 131 8.04 3.12 17.71
C HIS A 131 9.30 3.99 17.89
N LYS A 132 10.50 3.41 17.71
CA LYS A 132 11.78 4.14 17.81
C LYS A 132 11.97 5.14 16.67
N ILE A 133 11.53 4.81 15.45
CA ILE A 133 11.63 5.70 14.29
C ILE A 133 10.70 6.90 14.47
N VAL A 134 9.45 6.67 14.85
CA VAL A 134 8.48 7.74 15.10
C VAL A 134 8.94 8.68 16.21
N ALA A 135 9.51 8.13 17.29
CA ALA A 135 9.95 8.92 18.45
C ALA A 135 11.23 9.74 18.22
N ASN A 136 12.17 9.23 17.40
CA ASN A 136 13.53 9.77 17.35
C ASN A 136 14.02 10.20 15.95
N HIS A 137 13.33 9.81 14.85
CA HIS A 137 13.82 9.99 13.49
C HIS A 137 12.71 10.36 12.49
N GLN A 138 12.10 11.54 12.64
CA GLN A 138 11.06 12.02 11.72
C GLN A 138 11.49 12.00 10.25
N TYR A 139 12.77 12.27 9.95
CA TYR A 139 13.31 12.20 8.60
C TYR A 139 13.19 10.79 8.00
N VAL A 140 13.51 9.75 8.78
CA VAL A 140 13.40 8.35 8.33
C VAL A 140 11.94 7.98 8.08
N LEU A 141 11.02 8.47 8.90
CA LEU A 141 9.59 8.29 8.71
C LEU A 141 9.14 8.85 7.35
N THR A 142 9.54 10.09 7.03
CA THR A 142 9.17 10.74 5.76
C THR A 142 9.69 9.99 4.53
N VAL A 143 10.93 9.48 4.60
CA VAL A 143 11.52 8.69 3.51
C VAL A 143 10.82 7.34 3.34
N LEU A 144 10.47 6.66 4.44
CA LEU A 144 9.86 5.32 4.46
C LEU A 144 8.32 5.33 4.50
N SER A 145 7.69 6.45 4.17
CA SER A 145 6.24 6.55 4.09
C SER A 145 5.77 7.25 2.82
N TYR A 146 4.54 6.98 2.44
CA TYR A 146 3.79 7.69 1.43
C TYR A 146 2.93 8.76 2.11
N ALA A 147 2.99 9.98 1.62
CA ALA A 147 2.29 11.11 2.20
C ALA A 147 0.96 11.37 1.48
N PHE A 148 -0.12 11.50 2.23
CA PHE A 148 -1.39 12.07 1.79
C PHE A 148 -1.45 13.51 2.29
N PRO A 149 -1.20 14.54 1.44
CA PRO A 149 -1.24 15.93 1.86
C PRO A 149 -2.60 16.30 2.42
N LEU A 150 -2.64 17.07 3.51
CA LEU A 150 -3.88 17.61 4.08
C LEU A 150 -4.31 18.87 3.34
N THR A 151 -5.61 19.11 3.28
CA THR A 151 -6.22 20.22 2.55
C THR A 151 -6.02 21.52 3.34
N GLY A 152 -5.40 22.53 2.71
CA GLY A 152 -5.17 23.84 3.35
C GLY A 152 -3.99 23.89 4.35
N GLU A 153 -3.31 22.78 4.58
CA GLU A 153 -2.22 22.67 5.54
C GLU A 153 -0.90 22.26 4.88
N ASN A 154 0.22 22.69 5.48
CA ASN A 154 1.57 22.19 5.14
C ASN A 154 1.90 20.90 5.92
N ASN A 155 0.93 19.98 6.03
CA ASN A 155 1.04 18.73 6.77
C ASN A 155 0.51 17.58 5.92
N ALA A 156 0.75 16.33 6.34
CA ALA A 156 0.30 15.14 5.63
C ALA A 156 -0.01 13.99 6.60
N ALA A 157 -0.97 13.15 6.21
CA ALA A 157 -1.12 11.82 6.81
C ALA A 157 -0.14 10.84 6.11
N TYR A 158 0.51 9.99 6.89
CA TYR A 158 1.56 9.10 6.40
C TYR A 158 1.13 7.63 6.45
N LEU A 159 1.41 6.90 5.36
CA LEU A 159 1.23 5.47 5.26
C LEU A 159 2.58 4.81 5.00
N GLY A 160 2.92 3.78 5.77
CA GLY A 160 4.20 3.09 5.67
C GLY A 160 4.43 2.44 4.31
N VAL A 161 5.67 2.47 3.81
CA VAL A 161 6.08 1.75 2.58
C VAL A 161 5.76 0.25 2.67
N PRO A 162 5.93 -0.45 3.81
CA PRO A 162 5.50 -1.84 3.93
C PRO A 162 4.01 -2.05 3.66
N ASP A 163 3.16 -1.14 4.09
CA ASP A 163 1.70 -1.24 3.90
C ASP A 163 1.34 -1.18 2.40
N LEU A 164 1.96 -0.25 1.67
CA LEU A 164 1.83 -0.15 0.21
C LEU A 164 2.33 -1.41 -0.50
N LEU A 165 3.47 -1.95 -0.05
CA LEU A 165 4.06 -3.16 -0.63
C LEU A 165 3.12 -4.35 -0.47
N PHE A 166 2.54 -4.54 0.73
CA PHE A 166 1.60 -5.62 0.98
C PHE A 166 0.26 -5.42 0.28
N PHE A 167 -0.20 -4.18 0.11
CA PHE A 167 -1.35 -3.89 -0.75
C PHE A 167 -1.11 -4.39 -2.18
N ALA A 168 0.00 -3.98 -2.79
CA ALA A 168 0.37 -4.39 -4.14
C ALA A 168 0.54 -5.91 -4.26
N LEU A 169 1.20 -6.54 -3.28
CA LEU A 169 1.37 -7.98 -3.19
C LEU A 169 0.04 -8.73 -3.15
N PHE A 170 -0.88 -8.35 -2.27
CA PHE A 170 -2.17 -9.01 -2.10
C PHE A 170 -3.07 -8.82 -3.32
N LEU A 171 -3.06 -7.63 -3.91
CA LEU A 171 -3.80 -7.36 -5.16
C LEU A 171 -3.24 -8.20 -6.32
N ALA A 172 -1.92 -8.25 -6.48
CA ALA A 172 -1.28 -9.05 -7.52
C ALA A 172 -1.49 -10.56 -7.28
N ALA A 173 -1.48 -11.01 -6.02
CA ALA A 173 -1.79 -12.39 -5.65
C ALA A 173 -3.24 -12.74 -6.00
N ALA A 174 -4.19 -11.85 -5.73
CA ALA A 174 -5.57 -12.05 -6.13
C ALA A 174 -5.70 -12.25 -7.65
N ALA A 175 -4.96 -11.48 -8.44
CA ALA A 175 -4.97 -11.62 -9.89
C ALA A 175 -4.21 -12.85 -10.40
N ARG A 176 -3.11 -13.26 -9.72
CA ARG A 176 -2.31 -14.43 -10.11
C ARG A 176 -3.02 -15.75 -9.81
N PHE A 177 -3.66 -15.81 -8.65
CA PHE A 177 -4.33 -17.02 -8.16
C PHE A 177 -5.83 -17.03 -8.43
N GLU A 178 -6.31 -16.20 -9.38
CA GLU A 178 -7.70 -16.19 -9.84
C GLU A 178 -8.71 -16.02 -8.69
N LEU A 179 -8.42 -15.10 -7.78
CA LEU A 179 -9.29 -14.69 -6.70
C LEU A 179 -10.19 -13.53 -7.14
N ARG A 180 -11.00 -13.01 -6.25
CA ARG A 180 -11.94 -11.88 -6.51
C ARG A 180 -11.21 -10.54 -6.52
N VAL A 181 -10.44 -10.23 -7.58
CA VAL A 181 -9.55 -9.06 -7.67
C VAL A 181 -10.26 -7.75 -7.32
N GLY A 182 -11.47 -7.50 -7.88
CA GLY A 182 -12.24 -6.27 -7.63
C GLY A 182 -12.65 -6.14 -6.17
N TRP A 183 -13.20 -7.18 -5.58
CA TRP A 183 -13.58 -7.18 -4.16
C TRP A 183 -12.38 -7.10 -3.24
N THR A 184 -11.27 -7.74 -3.61
CA THR A 184 -10.00 -7.62 -2.89
C THR A 184 -9.52 -6.17 -2.89
N TRP A 185 -9.51 -5.50 -4.04
CA TRP A 185 -9.10 -4.11 -4.13
C TRP A 185 -9.98 -3.20 -3.25
N VAL A 186 -11.32 -3.33 -3.34
CA VAL A 186 -12.24 -2.55 -2.52
C VAL A 186 -12.02 -2.78 -1.03
N ALA A 187 -11.87 -4.06 -0.62
CA ALA A 187 -11.66 -4.40 0.78
C ALA A 187 -10.30 -3.90 1.32
N LEU A 188 -9.24 -3.97 0.51
CA LEU A 188 -7.93 -3.44 0.88
C LEU A 188 -7.95 -1.91 1.03
N VAL A 189 -8.58 -1.18 0.12
CA VAL A 189 -8.76 0.29 0.23
C VAL A 189 -9.60 0.65 1.46
N ALA A 190 -10.72 -0.06 1.67
CA ALA A 190 -11.56 0.14 2.84
C ALA A 190 -10.81 -0.14 4.15
N SER A 191 -9.92 -1.14 4.19
CA SER A 191 -9.07 -1.43 5.34
C SER A 191 -8.21 -0.23 5.76
N PHE A 192 -7.61 0.48 4.81
CA PHE A 192 -6.85 1.69 5.10
C PHE A 192 -7.76 2.85 5.54
N GLY A 193 -8.91 3.02 4.90
CA GLY A 193 -9.90 4.02 5.34
C GLY A 193 -10.35 3.81 6.77
N VAL A 194 -10.59 2.55 7.16
CA VAL A 194 -10.93 2.20 8.56
C VAL A 194 -9.73 2.44 9.48
N THR A 195 -8.51 2.09 9.05
CA THR A 195 -7.30 2.33 9.86
C THR A 195 -7.13 3.81 10.20
N ILE A 196 -7.24 4.70 9.20
CA ILE A 196 -7.08 6.14 9.46
C ILE A 196 -8.22 6.70 10.33
N ALA A 197 -9.46 6.26 10.11
CA ALA A 197 -10.59 6.65 10.94
C ALA A 197 -10.42 6.23 12.40
N LEU A 198 -9.98 4.98 12.64
CA LEU A 198 -9.69 4.48 13.99
C LEU A 198 -8.48 5.20 14.64
N THR A 199 -7.47 5.54 13.87
CA THR A 199 -6.29 6.28 14.37
C THR A 199 -6.72 7.65 14.90
N VAL A 200 -7.60 8.35 14.19
CA VAL A 200 -8.12 9.66 14.58
C VAL A 200 -9.09 9.54 15.75
N GLU A 201 -10.04 8.60 15.69
CA GLU A 201 -11.04 8.40 16.77
C GLU A 201 -10.41 8.03 18.11
N LEU A 202 -9.36 7.20 18.08
CA LEU A 202 -8.66 6.72 19.28
C LEU A 202 -7.50 7.64 19.68
N GLU A 203 -7.30 8.76 19.00
CA GLU A 203 -6.21 9.73 19.25
C GLU A 203 -4.83 9.08 19.32
N LEU A 204 -4.57 8.07 18.46
CA LEU A 204 -3.32 7.33 18.44
C LEU A 204 -2.28 8.01 17.53
N ALA A 205 -1.01 7.96 17.92
CA ALA A 205 0.09 8.42 17.08
C ALA A 205 0.28 7.57 15.81
N GLY A 206 -0.30 6.36 15.76
CA GLY A 206 -0.31 5.44 14.63
C GLY A 206 -0.96 4.13 15.01
N LEU A 207 -1.58 3.48 14.03
CA LEU A 207 -2.21 2.16 14.18
C LEU A 207 -1.56 1.20 13.17
N PRO A 208 -1.28 -0.06 13.54
CA PRO A 208 -0.80 -1.05 12.57
C PRO A 208 -1.87 -1.28 11.51
N ALA A 209 -1.52 -1.06 10.23
CA ALA A 209 -2.48 -1.18 9.13
C ALA A 209 -2.56 -2.60 8.57
N LEU A 210 -1.48 -3.38 8.68
CA LEU A 210 -1.40 -4.73 8.09
C LEU A 210 -2.41 -5.73 8.67
N PRO A 211 -2.86 -5.67 9.95
CA PRO A 211 -3.95 -6.52 10.43
C PRO A 211 -5.24 -6.36 9.63
N LEU A 212 -5.71 -5.13 9.42
CA LEU A 212 -6.91 -4.86 8.65
C LEU A 212 -6.71 -5.16 7.17
N LEU A 213 -5.52 -4.88 6.62
CA LEU A 213 -5.17 -5.20 5.26
C LEU A 213 -5.20 -6.71 5.00
N SER A 214 -4.68 -7.52 5.94
CA SER A 214 -4.75 -8.97 5.86
C SER A 214 -6.19 -9.50 5.88
N VAL A 215 -7.04 -8.92 6.72
CA VAL A 215 -8.48 -9.22 6.69
C VAL A 215 -9.09 -8.81 5.35
N GLY A 216 -8.73 -7.65 4.80
CA GLY A 216 -9.18 -7.17 3.49
C GLY A 216 -8.80 -8.10 2.32
N PHE A 217 -7.69 -8.83 2.43
CA PHE A 217 -7.30 -9.86 1.47
C PHE A 217 -8.03 -11.19 1.72
N LEU A 218 -8.05 -11.67 2.97
CA LEU A 218 -8.54 -13.00 3.32
C LEU A 218 -10.07 -13.09 3.26
N ALA A 219 -10.79 -12.11 3.81
CA ALA A 219 -12.24 -12.20 3.97
C ALA A 219 -13.01 -12.31 2.64
N PRO A 220 -12.78 -11.47 1.62
CA PRO A 220 -13.52 -11.57 0.35
C PRO A 220 -13.17 -12.83 -0.45
N ASN A 221 -12.10 -13.54 -0.09
CA ASN A 221 -11.57 -14.68 -0.82
C ASN A 221 -11.57 -15.97 -0.01
N ALA A 222 -12.14 -16.00 1.19
CA ALA A 222 -11.98 -17.10 2.15
C ALA A 222 -12.38 -18.47 1.59
N ASP A 223 -13.48 -18.56 0.88
CA ASP A 223 -13.96 -19.78 0.23
C ASP A 223 -13.01 -20.27 -0.87
N LEU A 224 -12.55 -19.38 -1.73
CA LEU A 224 -11.62 -19.70 -2.83
C LEU A 224 -10.25 -20.09 -2.28
N LEU A 225 -9.75 -19.38 -1.28
CA LEU A 225 -8.48 -19.68 -0.62
C LEU A 225 -8.53 -21.03 0.06
N TRP A 226 -9.61 -21.34 0.78
CA TRP A 226 -9.80 -22.62 1.43
C TRP A 226 -9.80 -23.78 0.44
N ALA A 227 -10.52 -23.63 -0.69
CA ALA A 227 -10.55 -24.64 -1.74
C ALA A 227 -9.16 -24.87 -2.35
N LYS A 228 -8.41 -23.78 -2.65
CA LYS A 228 -7.07 -23.86 -3.27
C LYS A 228 -6.01 -24.42 -2.31
N VAL A 229 -6.05 -24.06 -1.03
CA VAL A 229 -5.12 -24.59 -0.01
C VAL A 229 -5.33 -26.08 0.20
N ARG A 230 -6.59 -26.55 0.20
CA ARG A 230 -6.89 -27.98 0.32
C ARG A 230 -6.53 -28.78 -0.94
N ALA A 231 -6.65 -28.17 -2.12
CA ALA A 231 -6.32 -28.80 -3.39
C ALA A 231 -4.80 -28.84 -3.67
N ALA A 232 -4.00 -28.08 -2.91
CA ALA A 232 -2.55 -28.16 -3.02
C ALA A 232 -2.09 -29.58 -2.70
N PRO A 233 -1.37 -30.29 -3.61
CA PRO A 233 -0.92 -31.65 -3.35
C PRO A 233 -0.05 -31.63 -2.09
N HIS A 234 -0.44 -32.44 -1.10
CA HIS A 234 0.46 -32.79 -0.01
C HIS A 234 1.64 -33.46 -0.68
N GLY A 235 2.80 -32.78 -0.68
CA GLY A 235 4.00 -33.35 -1.28
C GLY A 235 4.17 -34.76 -0.75
N ASP A 236 4.10 -35.74 -1.67
CA ASP A 236 4.39 -37.12 -1.35
C ASP A 236 5.81 -37.17 -0.75
N ALA A 237 5.85 -37.24 0.57
CA ALA A 237 7.04 -37.61 1.31
C ALA A 237 7.25 -39.11 1.11
N ARG A 238 7.56 -39.52 -0.14
CA ARG A 238 7.97 -40.88 -0.49
C ARG A 238 9.00 -40.82 -1.60
N SER A 239 10.24 -40.69 -1.22
CA SER A 239 11.38 -41.43 -1.80
C SER A 239 12.66 -41.08 -1.06
#